data_c4671fd152503b240471f1509bc6fed1
#
_entry.id   c4671fd152503b240471f1509bc6fed1
#
_cell.length_a   1.000
_cell.length_b   1.000
_cell.length_c   1.000
_cell.angle_alpha   90.00
_cell.angle_beta   90.00
_cell.angle_gamma   90.00
#
_symmetry.space_group_name_H-M   'P 1'
#
loop_
_entity.id
_entity.type
_entity.pdbx_description
1 polymer ?
#
loop_
_entity_poly.entity_id
_entity_poly.type
_entity_poly.pdbx_seq_one_letter_code
_entity_poly.pdbx_strand_id
1 'polypeptide(L)'
;MNSVSLVLLAAALANAAPATTDKQQTFADVSKIGTQEDIFPYLAGSAPHFSYPLSYGVSKEVPDQCVLQQVQLFARHGERYPTNNTGASLTTLYKKLNNYSSKFSGALEFLDDDYEFFLPDPSNFEELTTWNNILDPINPYVGEWDAQKHGREFFQQYGELLKNKTSFPIFTSNSKRVHDTAKFFGDALGDKFNISYQIIDEDPSMGANSLTTLNSCATYNKTAKADVYSKFTTKYLSDIANRLNTENKGLNLSKSEANSLFAWCAYEINVKGYSNMCDVFTDEELTYYAYNDDMTSYYYHGPGNPLGITVGGVNFNASVELLKQHKELDNKVWLSFTHDTNVVNILAAIGIFDPGHPMPAEYIAIKDHIYHKSWMVPQGARVYTQLYQCSNQTYVRYVVNDAVIPIEKCSSGPGLSCELSKFVDYAESRLNGTDYVSSCKTNTTSNQTSLTFYWDYQQKHYDAPLGLF
;
A
#
# COMPACT_ATOMS: atom_id res chain seq x y z
N MET A 1 -27.57 -64.94 37.27
CA MET A 1 -27.59 -64.78 35.80
C MET A 1 -27.55 -63.29 35.53
N ASN A 2 -26.38 -62.74 35.38
CA ASN A 2 -26.14 -61.31 35.16
C ASN A 2 -25.75 -61.12 33.70
N SER A 3 -26.61 -60.46 32.96
CA SER A 3 -26.38 -60.10 31.55
C SER A 3 -25.53 -58.80 31.53
N VAL A 4 -24.31 -58.87 31.00
CA VAL A 4 -23.47 -57.73 30.74
C VAL A 4 -23.77 -57.24 29.32
N SER A 5 -24.38 -56.05 29.22
CA SER A 5 -24.60 -55.38 27.93
C SER A 5 -23.31 -54.67 27.51
N LEU A 6 -22.71 -55.10 26.41
CA LEU A 6 -21.61 -54.45 25.75
C LEU A 6 -22.13 -53.26 24.93
N VAL A 7 -21.81 -52.04 25.33
CA VAL A 7 -22.06 -50.82 24.54
C VAL A 7 -20.89 -50.66 23.57
N LEU A 8 -21.12 -50.90 22.30
CA LEU A 8 -20.21 -50.55 21.20
C LEU A 8 -20.29 -49.07 20.93
N LEU A 9 -19.26 -48.32 21.31
CA LEU A 9 -19.06 -46.94 20.84
C LEU A 9 -18.59 -47.02 19.39
N ALA A 10 -19.46 -46.75 18.44
CA ALA A 10 -19.08 -46.48 17.07
C ALA A 10 -18.53 -45.06 17.01
N ALA A 11 -17.21 -44.91 16.88
CA ALA A 11 -16.59 -43.65 16.55
C ALA A 11 -16.93 -43.31 15.09
N ALA A 12 -17.87 -42.39 14.91
CA ALA A 12 -18.14 -41.79 13.62
C ALA A 12 -16.94 -40.90 13.25
N LEU A 13 -16.09 -41.38 12.36
CA LEU A 13 -15.15 -40.57 11.62
C LEU A 13 -15.98 -39.67 10.71
N ALA A 14 -16.25 -38.47 11.18
CA ALA A 14 -16.76 -37.41 10.34
C ALA A 14 -15.65 -37.05 9.33
N ASN A 15 -15.75 -37.63 8.13
CA ASN A 15 -15.08 -37.07 6.97
C ASN A 15 -15.67 -35.68 6.75
N ALA A 16 -15.01 -34.67 7.29
CA ALA A 16 -15.26 -33.29 6.88
C ALA A 16 -14.87 -33.21 5.41
N ALA A 17 -15.88 -33.29 4.53
CA ALA A 17 -15.69 -32.85 3.16
C ALA A 17 -15.10 -31.41 3.19
N PRO A 18 -14.13 -31.08 2.34
CA PRO A 18 -13.68 -29.70 2.25
C PRO A 18 -14.91 -28.88 1.91
N ALA A 19 -15.24 -27.94 2.79
CA ALA A 19 -16.25 -26.94 2.50
C ALA A 19 -15.79 -26.23 1.23
N THR A 20 -16.49 -26.43 0.14
CA THR A 20 -16.46 -25.53 -1.02
C THR A 20 -17.05 -24.23 -0.49
N THR A 21 -16.19 -23.40 0.08
CA THR A 21 -16.54 -22.03 0.38
C THR A 21 -16.74 -21.36 -0.96
N ASP A 22 -17.99 -21.17 -1.36
CA ASP A 22 -18.33 -20.08 -2.26
C ASP A 22 -17.63 -18.87 -1.68
N LYS A 23 -16.66 -18.33 -2.45
CA LYS A 23 -15.88 -17.14 -2.10
C LYS A 23 -16.82 -15.94 -2.21
N GLN A 24 -17.76 -15.82 -1.27
CA GLN A 24 -18.66 -14.70 -1.21
C GLN A 24 -17.84 -13.50 -0.70
N GLN A 25 -17.36 -12.69 -1.64
CA GLN A 25 -16.79 -11.39 -1.33
C GLN A 25 -17.89 -10.55 -0.69
N THR A 26 -17.68 -10.17 0.56
CA THR A 26 -18.51 -9.15 1.19
C THR A 26 -17.79 -7.82 1.02
N PHE A 27 -18.35 -6.97 0.16
CA PHE A 27 -17.95 -5.58 0.11
C PHE A 27 -18.41 -4.87 1.39
N ALA A 28 -17.54 -4.14 2.06
CA ALA A 28 -18.00 -3.00 2.82
C ALA A 28 -18.80 -2.12 1.85
N ASP A 29 -19.93 -1.59 2.29
CA ASP A 29 -20.81 -0.81 1.41
C ASP A 29 -20.15 0.54 1.05
N VAL A 30 -19.17 0.48 0.13
CA VAL A 30 -18.48 1.66 -0.42
C VAL A 30 -19.42 2.52 -1.29
N SER A 31 -20.70 2.15 -1.41
CA SER A 31 -21.69 2.92 -2.18
C SER A 31 -22.35 4.05 -1.39
N LYS A 32 -22.07 4.17 -0.08
CA LYS A 32 -22.62 5.21 0.77
C LYS A 32 -21.49 6.01 1.39
N ILE A 33 -21.32 7.23 0.91
CA ILE A 33 -20.44 8.22 1.52
C ILE A 33 -21.29 8.98 2.55
N GLY A 34 -21.12 8.66 3.82
CA GLY A 34 -21.83 9.30 4.94
C GLY A 34 -20.90 9.96 5.94
N THR A 35 -19.63 9.54 5.96
CA THR A 35 -18.57 10.08 6.81
C THR A 35 -17.32 10.38 5.99
N GLN A 36 -16.37 11.11 6.57
CA GLN A 36 -15.11 11.42 5.89
C GLN A 36 -14.29 10.15 5.56
N GLU A 37 -14.33 9.14 6.43
CA GLU A 37 -13.62 7.87 6.19
C GLU A 37 -14.16 7.11 4.97
N ASP A 38 -15.44 7.27 4.67
CA ASP A 38 -16.06 6.63 3.49
C ASP A 38 -15.49 7.16 2.16
N ILE A 39 -14.79 8.30 2.19
CA ILE A 39 -14.13 8.90 1.03
C ILE A 39 -12.74 8.29 0.77
N PHE A 40 -12.06 7.73 1.77
CA PHE A 40 -10.69 7.23 1.64
C PHE A 40 -10.50 6.24 0.48
N PRO A 41 -11.43 5.31 0.21
CA PRO A 41 -11.37 4.42 -0.94
C PRO A 41 -11.26 5.13 -2.30
N TYR A 42 -11.59 6.43 -2.36
CA TYR A 42 -11.61 7.23 -3.59
C TYR A 42 -10.50 8.27 -3.68
N LEU A 43 -9.66 8.45 -2.66
CA LEU A 43 -8.62 9.48 -2.61
C LEU A 43 -7.29 9.08 -3.26
N ALA A 44 -7.32 8.05 -4.11
CA ALA A 44 -6.14 7.61 -4.84
C ALA A 44 -4.97 7.26 -3.89
N GLY A 45 -3.73 7.42 -4.34
CA GLY A 45 -2.55 7.18 -3.52
C GLY A 45 -2.30 8.24 -2.42
N SER A 46 -3.19 9.24 -2.26
CA SER A 46 -3.08 10.26 -1.21
C SER A 46 -3.96 9.97 0.01
N ALA A 47 -4.79 8.92 -0.06
CA ALA A 47 -5.62 8.49 1.06
C ALA A 47 -4.79 8.21 2.31
N PRO A 48 -5.26 8.60 3.52
CA PRO A 48 -4.73 8.06 4.77
C PRO A 48 -4.89 6.55 4.82
N HIS A 49 -4.21 5.87 5.75
CA HIS A 49 -4.36 4.43 5.93
C HIS A 49 -5.80 4.05 6.32
N PHE A 50 -6.31 3.02 5.69
CA PHE A 50 -7.57 2.37 6.04
C PHE A 50 -7.50 0.88 5.72
N SER A 51 -8.31 0.07 6.39
CA SER A 51 -8.38 -1.36 6.13
C SER A 51 -8.96 -1.64 4.76
N TYR A 52 -8.40 -2.63 4.06
CA TYR A 52 -8.86 -3.02 2.72
C TYR A 52 -10.37 -3.33 2.74
N PRO A 53 -11.19 -2.71 1.88
CA PRO A 53 -12.65 -2.74 1.99
C PRO A 53 -13.29 -4.10 1.69
N LEU A 54 -12.55 -5.00 1.02
CA LEU A 54 -13.03 -6.34 0.71
C LEU A 54 -12.59 -7.35 1.75
N SER A 55 -13.51 -8.19 2.21
CA SER A 55 -13.22 -9.31 3.09
C SER A 55 -13.62 -10.63 2.42
N TYR A 56 -12.76 -11.64 2.57
CA TYR A 56 -13.07 -13.02 2.20
C TYR A 56 -13.61 -13.82 3.40
N GLY A 57 -14.06 -13.14 4.47
CA GLY A 57 -14.57 -13.77 5.67
C GLY A 57 -13.55 -14.56 6.49
N VAL A 58 -12.25 -14.28 6.29
CA VAL A 58 -11.14 -14.97 6.95
C VAL A 58 -10.36 -13.96 7.79
N SER A 59 -10.08 -14.33 9.06
CA SER A 59 -9.27 -13.52 9.96
C SER A 59 -7.84 -13.36 9.45
N LYS A 60 -7.24 -12.19 9.70
CA LYS A 60 -5.81 -11.94 9.48
C LYS A 60 -4.90 -12.69 10.46
N GLU A 61 -5.45 -13.16 11.59
CA GLU A 61 -4.72 -13.96 12.56
C GLU A 61 -4.33 -15.32 11.96
N VAL A 62 -3.19 -15.85 12.41
CA VAL A 62 -2.76 -17.20 12.01
C VAL A 62 -3.84 -18.19 12.46
N PRO A 63 -4.27 -19.17 11.63
CA PRO A 63 -5.26 -20.15 12.03
C PRO A 63 -4.85 -20.91 13.30
N ASP A 64 -5.78 -21.13 14.25
CA ASP A 64 -5.54 -21.66 15.59
C ASP A 64 -4.71 -22.95 15.63
N GLN A 65 -4.86 -23.82 14.61
CA GLN A 65 -4.13 -25.08 14.50
C GLN A 65 -2.73 -24.93 13.89
N CYS A 66 -2.30 -23.72 13.60
CA CYS A 66 -1.06 -23.44 12.89
C CYS A 66 -0.08 -22.64 13.76
N VAL A 67 1.21 -22.76 13.48
CA VAL A 67 2.28 -22.06 14.17
C VAL A 67 3.02 -21.18 13.17
N LEU A 68 3.07 -19.88 13.45
CA LEU A 68 3.80 -18.91 12.66
C LEU A 68 5.29 -19.23 12.64
N GLN A 69 5.91 -19.23 11.46
CA GLN A 69 7.32 -19.57 11.24
C GLN A 69 8.14 -18.35 10.79
N GLN A 70 7.55 -17.47 10.00
CA GLN A 70 8.18 -16.27 9.47
C GLN A 70 7.13 -15.24 9.11
N VAL A 71 7.47 -13.97 9.23
CA VAL A 71 6.70 -12.86 8.70
C VAL A 71 7.59 -11.92 7.88
N GLN A 72 7.08 -11.46 6.76
CA GLN A 72 7.71 -10.41 5.96
C GLN A 72 6.72 -9.26 5.80
N LEU A 73 7.24 -8.05 5.68
CA LEU A 73 6.48 -6.82 5.45
C LEU A 73 7.11 -6.01 4.33
N PHE A 74 6.30 -5.62 3.36
CA PHE A 74 6.56 -4.46 2.52
C PHE A 74 5.57 -3.36 2.88
N ALA A 75 6.06 -2.25 3.41
CA ALA A 75 5.25 -1.12 3.82
C ALA A 75 5.58 0.14 3.02
N ARG A 76 4.56 0.94 2.78
CA ARG A 76 4.70 2.31 2.29
C ARG A 76 4.93 3.26 3.47
N HIS A 77 5.60 4.40 3.23
CA HIS A 77 5.64 5.48 4.23
C HIS A 77 4.24 5.89 4.69
N GLY A 78 4.12 6.41 5.90
CA GLY A 78 2.90 6.93 6.50
C GLY A 78 2.40 8.23 5.86
N GLU A 79 1.39 8.82 6.48
CA GLU A 79 0.77 10.08 6.06
C GLU A 79 1.81 11.21 6.10
N ARG A 80 1.80 12.01 5.04
CA ARG A 80 2.80 13.05 4.80
C ARG A 80 2.18 14.32 4.24
N TYR A 81 2.97 15.38 4.26
CA TYR A 81 2.72 16.58 3.48
C TYR A 81 2.81 16.28 1.97
N PRO A 82 2.17 17.10 1.12
CA PRO A 82 2.28 16.93 -0.32
C PRO A 82 3.72 17.05 -0.80
N THR A 83 3.98 16.51 -2.00
CA THR A 83 5.25 16.74 -2.69
C THR A 83 5.45 18.22 -3.02
N ASN A 84 6.69 18.65 -3.25
CA ASN A 84 7.01 20.04 -3.62
C ASN A 84 6.12 20.58 -4.75
N ASN A 85 5.94 19.81 -5.82
CA ASN A 85 5.12 20.21 -6.96
C ASN A 85 3.63 20.32 -6.59
N THR A 86 3.10 19.35 -5.86
CA THR A 86 1.70 19.34 -5.42
C THR A 86 1.45 20.47 -4.43
N GLY A 87 2.32 20.64 -3.43
CA GLY A 87 2.22 21.71 -2.42
C GLY A 87 2.26 23.11 -3.04
N ALA A 88 3.15 23.34 -4.00
CA ALA A 88 3.22 24.61 -4.73
C ALA A 88 1.93 24.88 -5.53
N SER A 89 1.36 23.83 -6.16
CA SER A 89 0.10 23.95 -6.90
C SER A 89 -1.07 24.27 -5.96
N LEU A 90 -1.16 23.61 -4.81
CA LEU A 90 -2.18 23.85 -3.78
C LEU A 90 -2.04 25.26 -3.18
N THR A 91 -0.83 25.70 -2.89
CA THR A 91 -0.56 27.06 -2.40
C THR A 91 -0.98 28.12 -3.43
N THR A 92 -0.74 27.87 -4.72
CA THR A 92 -1.16 28.77 -5.80
C THR A 92 -2.69 28.82 -5.90
N LEU A 93 -3.34 27.68 -5.81
CA LEU A 93 -4.80 27.59 -5.80
C LEU A 93 -5.40 28.29 -4.60
N TYR A 94 -4.84 28.10 -3.39
CA TYR A 94 -5.28 28.83 -2.18
C TYR A 94 -5.20 30.34 -2.36
N LYS A 95 -4.08 30.86 -2.89
CA LYS A 95 -3.93 32.30 -3.17
C LYS A 95 -5.01 32.81 -4.12
N LYS A 96 -5.39 32.04 -5.12
CA LYS A 96 -6.50 32.39 -6.03
C LYS A 96 -7.84 32.44 -5.31
N LEU A 97 -8.15 31.42 -4.49
CA LEU A 97 -9.38 31.38 -3.68
C LEU A 97 -9.42 32.55 -2.69
N ASN A 98 -8.34 32.80 -1.96
CA ASN A 98 -8.25 33.89 -0.99
C ASN A 98 -8.33 35.31 -1.60
N ASN A 99 -7.99 35.44 -2.90
CA ASN A 99 -8.12 36.69 -3.64
C ASN A 99 -9.51 36.85 -4.31
N TYR A 100 -10.41 35.90 -4.14
CA TYR A 100 -11.77 36.02 -4.67
C TYR A 100 -12.50 37.13 -3.95
N SER A 101 -13.03 38.12 -4.72
CA SER A 101 -13.53 39.38 -4.17
C SER A 101 -14.97 39.33 -3.68
N SER A 102 -15.68 38.24 -3.92
CA SER A 102 -17.05 38.03 -3.51
C SER A 102 -17.12 36.96 -2.43
N LYS A 103 -18.25 36.84 -1.75
CA LYS A 103 -18.52 35.69 -0.88
C LYS A 103 -18.66 34.44 -1.72
N PHE A 104 -18.18 33.32 -1.19
CA PHE A 104 -18.39 32.02 -1.79
C PHE A 104 -19.85 31.58 -1.65
N SER A 105 -20.26 30.70 -2.55
CA SER A 105 -21.60 30.11 -2.57
C SER A 105 -21.49 28.60 -2.81
N GLY A 106 -22.50 27.88 -2.32
CA GLY A 106 -22.58 26.43 -2.50
C GLY A 106 -21.46 25.68 -1.79
N ALA A 107 -20.86 24.72 -2.45
CA ALA A 107 -19.88 23.82 -1.83
C ALA A 107 -18.59 24.50 -1.32
N LEU A 108 -18.33 25.76 -1.71
CA LEU A 108 -17.16 26.51 -1.27
C LEU A 108 -17.45 27.51 -0.15
N GLU A 109 -18.69 27.61 0.39
CA GLU A 109 -19.07 28.56 1.43
C GLU A 109 -18.20 28.48 2.69
N PHE A 110 -17.69 27.31 3.03
CA PHE A 110 -16.81 27.10 4.20
C PHE A 110 -15.51 27.92 4.13
N LEU A 111 -15.10 28.41 2.94
CA LEU A 111 -13.91 29.26 2.78
C LEU A 111 -14.16 30.71 3.25
N ASP A 112 -15.42 31.13 3.46
CA ASP A 112 -15.76 32.45 4.00
C ASP A 112 -15.70 32.51 5.54
N ASP A 113 -15.70 31.34 6.19
CA ASP A 113 -15.49 31.21 7.62
C ASP A 113 -14.00 31.41 7.96
N ASP A 114 -13.62 31.38 9.23
CA ASP A 114 -12.21 31.49 9.65
C ASP A 114 -11.36 30.29 9.16
N TYR A 115 -11.30 30.11 7.81
CA TYR A 115 -10.59 29.01 7.19
C TYR A 115 -9.08 29.19 7.27
N GLU A 116 -8.39 28.28 7.97
CA GLU A 116 -6.94 28.22 8.04
C GLU A 116 -6.39 27.24 6.99
N PHE A 117 -5.49 27.73 6.13
CA PHE A 117 -4.86 26.91 5.11
C PHE A 117 -3.87 25.93 5.73
N PHE A 118 -3.97 24.68 5.34
CA PHE A 118 -3.21 23.56 5.93
C PHE A 118 -1.73 23.48 5.50
N LEU A 119 -1.26 24.32 4.57
CA LEU A 119 0.12 24.36 4.10
C LEU A 119 0.78 25.72 4.38
N PRO A 120 0.88 26.17 5.65
CA PRO A 120 1.42 27.50 5.97
C PRO A 120 2.94 27.55 5.75
N ASP A 121 3.65 26.43 5.89
CA ASP A 121 5.09 26.34 5.79
C ASP A 121 5.53 25.34 4.69
N PRO A 122 6.08 25.84 3.56
CA PRO A 122 6.58 24.99 2.49
C PRO A 122 7.78 24.10 2.89
N SER A 123 8.46 24.37 4.01
CA SER A 123 9.56 23.51 4.48
C SER A 123 9.09 22.12 4.94
N ASN A 124 7.79 21.99 5.21
CA ASN A 124 7.18 20.71 5.55
C ASN A 124 6.91 19.80 4.33
N PHE A 125 7.01 20.32 3.10
CA PHE A 125 6.74 19.51 1.92
C PHE A 125 7.67 18.29 1.88
N GLU A 126 7.15 17.16 1.41
CA GLU A 126 7.78 15.82 1.42
C GLU A 126 7.94 15.17 2.81
N GLU A 127 7.79 15.92 3.91
CA GLU A 127 7.96 15.40 5.26
C GLU A 127 6.77 14.53 5.70
N LEU A 128 7.05 13.52 6.51
CA LEU A 128 6.03 12.78 7.25
C LEU A 128 5.27 13.75 8.18
N THR A 129 3.96 13.59 8.33
CA THR A 129 3.22 14.33 9.35
C THR A 129 3.57 13.77 10.74
N THR A 130 3.88 14.68 11.68
CA THR A 130 4.26 14.38 13.05
C THR A 130 3.50 15.29 14.00
N TRP A 131 3.42 14.93 15.27
CA TRP A 131 2.80 15.79 16.29
C TRP A 131 3.42 17.17 16.40
N ASN A 132 4.63 17.37 15.88
CA ASN A 132 5.33 18.64 15.90
C ASN A 132 5.03 19.55 14.69
N ASN A 133 4.50 19.00 13.60
CA ASN A 133 4.31 19.76 12.35
C ASN A 133 2.86 19.78 11.85
N ILE A 134 1.91 19.12 12.53
CA ILE A 134 0.47 19.18 12.21
C ILE A 134 -0.20 20.41 12.83
N LEU A 135 -1.37 20.77 12.31
CA LEU A 135 -2.13 21.93 12.81
C LEU A 135 -3.13 21.59 13.91
N ASP A 136 -3.68 20.37 13.92
CA ASP A 136 -4.65 19.93 14.91
C ASP A 136 -4.09 18.79 15.78
N PRO A 137 -3.92 18.99 17.10
CA PRO A 137 -3.34 17.99 18.01
C PRO A 137 -4.24 16.77 18.26
N ILE A 138 -5.48 16.76 17.78
CA ILE A 138 -6.39 15.60 17.88
C ILE A 138 -6.53 14.84 16.55
N ASN A 139 -5.73 15.18 15.54
CA ASN A 139 -5.73 14.54 14.24
C ASN A 139 -5.43 13.02 14.36
N PRO A 140 -6.35 12.12 13.97
CA PRO A 140 -6.12 10.68 14.03
C PRO A 140 -5.27 10.13 12.87
N TYR A 141 -5.00 10.94 11.84
CA TYR A 141 -4.32 10.56 10.60
C TYR A 141 -2.90 11.13 10.51
N VAL A 142 -2.20 11.20 11.62
CA VAL A 142 -0.80 11.64 11.69
C VAL A 142 0.10 10.47 11.33
N GLY A 143 0.99 10.62 10.37
CA GLY A 143 1.89 9.55 9.91
C GLY A 143 2.78 8.96 11.01
N GLU A 144 3.26 9.80 11.95
CA GLU A 144 3.93 9.33 13.16
C GLU A 144 3.03 8.40 13.98
N TRP A 145 1.77 8.79 14.20
CA TRP A 145 0.82 8.01 14.99
C TRP A 145 0.43 6.70 14.30
N ASP A 146 0.15 6.74 12.99
CA ASP A 146 -0.17 5.52 12.22
C ASP A 146 1.00 4.54 12.24
N ALA A 147 2.24 5.00 12.04
CA ALA A 147 3.42 4.16 12.12
C ALA A 147 3.61 3.53 13.51
N GLN A 148 3.41 4.30 14.59
CA GLN A 148 3.46 3.78 15.96
C GLN A 148 2.32 2.79 16.25
N LYS A 149 1.10 3.07 15.79
CA LYS A 149 -0.03 2.15 15.90
C LYS A 149 0.28 0.84 15.18
N HIS A 150 0.78 0.92 13.95
CA HIS A 150 1.21 -0.23 13.17
C HIS A 150 2.27 -1.06 13.88
N GLY A 151 3.28 -0.43 14.49
CA GLY A 151 4.29 -1.13 15.30
C GLY A 151 3.70 -1.90 16.48
N ARG A 152 2.78 -1.29 17.24
CA ARG A 152 2.08 -1.95 18.33
C ARG A 152 1.24 -3.14 17.86
N GLU A 153 0.47 -2.98 16.80
CA GLU A 153 -0.36 -4.04 16.21
C GLU A 153 0.51 -5.19 15.68
N PHE A 154 1.62 -4.86 15.00
CA PHE A 154 2.62 -5.84 14.57
C PHE A 154 3.14 -6.66 15.76
N PHE A 155 3.52 -5.99 16.84
CA PHE A 155 4.06 -6.69 18.02
C PHE A 155 3.01 -7.58 18.68
N GLN A 156 1.75 -7.16 18.75
CA GLN A 156 0.65 -7.98 19.26
C GLN A 156 0.46 -9.24 18.41
N GLN A 157 0.54 -9.13 17.10
CA GLN A 157 0.25 -10.24 16.18
C GLN A 157 1.46 -11.16 15.96
N TYR A 158 2.68 -10.61 15.89
CA TYR A 158 3.87 -11.33 15.46
C TYR A 158 5.00 -11.37 16.50
N GLY A 159 4.80 -10.78 17.66
CA GLY A 159 5.84 -10.63 18.70
C GLY A 159 6.43 -11.94 19.22
N GLU A 160 5.71 -13.06 19.09
CA GLU A 160 6.26 -14.39 19.44
C GLU A 160 7.49 -14.78 18.61
N LEU A 161 7.59 -14.31 17.35
CA LEU A 161 8.79 -14.52 16.52
C LEU A 161 10.02 -13.76 17.05
N LEU A 162 9.80 -12.73 17.89
CA LEU A 162 10.83 -11.89 18.50
C LEU A 162 11.10 -12.25 19.97
N LYS A 163 10.46 -13.27 20.54
CA LYS A 163 10.49 -13.59 21.98
C LYS A 163 11.90 -13.73 22.55
N ASN A 164 12.81 -14.36 21.79
CA ASN A 164 14.18 -14.61 22.21
C ASN A 164 15.20 -13.69 21.52
N LYS A 165 14.73 -12.62 20.86
CA LYS A 165 15.60 -11.67 20.17
C LYS A 165 15.81 -10.43 21.01
N THR A 166 17.02 -9.91 20.98
CA THR A 166 17.38 -8.60 21.51
C THR A 166 17.67 -7.61 20.40
N SER A 167 17.88 -8.10 19.17
CA SER A 167 18.18 -7.29 18.00
C SER A 167 17.65 -7.95 16.74
N PHE A 168 17.20 -7.14 15.78
CA PHE A 168 16.81 -7.57 14.43
C PHE A 168 16.89 -6.38 13.46
N PRO A 169 16.97 -6.61 12.12
CA PRO A 169 17.04 -5.55 11.13
C PRO A 169 15.65 -5.01 10.77
N ILE A 170 15.60 -3.71 10.46
CA ILE A 170 14.53 -3.08 9.66
C ILE A 170 15.20 -2.45 8.44
N PHE A 171 14.72 -2.76 7.25
CA PHE A 171 15.22 -2.24 5.98
C PHE A 171 14.34 -1.07 5.54
N THR A 172 14.95 0.03 5.16
CA THR A 172 14.25 1.24 4.71
C THR A 172 14.97 1.86 3.54
N SER A 173 14.25 2.46 2.59
CA SER A 173 14.90 3.33 1.63
C SER A 173 15.42 4.61 2.31
N ASN A 174 16.36 5.30 1.67
CA ASN A 174 16.98 6.50 2.24
C ASN A 174 16.14 7.77 2.07
N SER A 175 14.91 7.69 1.61
CA SER A 175 13.96 8.80 1.69
C SER A 175 13.56 9.05 3.14
N LYS A 176 13.72 10.30 3.61
CA LYS A 176 13.51 10.67 5.02
C LYS A 176 12.14 10.21 5.54
N ARG A 177 11.03 10.46 4.80
CA ARG A 177 9.68 10.04 5.24
C ARG A 177 9.51 8.53 5.35
N VAL A 178 10.22 7.75 4.53
CA VAL A 178 10.21 6.28 4.60
C VAL A 178 10.96 5.80 5.83
N HIS A 179 12.17 6.35 6.05
CA HIS A 179 12.98 6.05 7.23
C HIS A 179 12.26 6.45 8.53
N ASP A 180 11.66 7.64 8.58
CA ASP A 180 10.95 8.13 9.77
C ASP A 180 9.75 7.22 10.09
N THR A 181 9.00 6.78 9.06
CA THR A 181 7.93 5.78 9.24
C THR A 181 8.47 4.49 9.85
N ALA A 182 9.58 3.96 9.30
CA ALA A 182 10.22 2.75 9.81
C ALA A 182 10.71 2.93 11.26
N LYS A 183 11.23 4.12 11.58
CA LYS A 183 11.69 4.45 12.92
C LYS A 183 10.54 4.53 13.93
N PHE A 184 9.46 5.26 13.63
CA PHE A 184 8.29 5.34 14.53
C PHE A 184 7.61 3.99 14.72
N PHE A 185 7.57 3.16 13.67
CA PHE A 185 7.14 1.77 13.79
C PHE A 185 8.04 0.98 14.75
N GLY A 186 9.36 1.07 14.57
CA GLY A 186 10.34 0.35 15.39
C GLY A 186 10.32 0.81 16.86
N ASP A 187 10.26 2.11 17.12
CA ASP A 187 10.19 2.68 18.46
C ASP A 187 8.96 2.16 19.24
N ALA A 188 7.86 1.87 18.53
CA ALA A 188 6.64 1.33 19.14
C ALA A 188 6.71 -0.16 19.52
N LEU A 189 7.76 -0.90 19.12
CA LEU A 189 7.98 -2.30 19.52
C LEU A 189 8.53 -2.42 20.94
N GLY A 190 9.00 -1.33 21.53
CA GLY A 190 9.51 -1.23 22.89
C GLY A 190 11.03 -1.27 23.01
N ASP A 191 11.54 -0.69 24.09
CA ASP A 191 12.98 -0.40 24.33
C ASP A 191 13.87 -1.64 24.50
N LYS A 192 13.27 -2.83 24.60
CA LYS A 192 14.03 -4.08 24.76
C LYS A 192 14.76 -4.51 23.48
N PHE A 193 14.40 -3.94 22.32
CA PHE A 193 14.99 -4.30 21.05
C PHE A 193 16.03 -3.26 20.61
N ASN A 194 17.23 -3.73 20.28
CA ASN A 194 18.20 -2.95 19.53
C ASN A 194 17.93 -3.16 18.04
N ILE A 195 17.18 -2.24 17.42
CA ILE A 195 16.81 -2.32 16.02
C ILE A 195 17.96 -1.80 15.16
N SER A 196 18.42 -2.63 14.22
CA SER A 196 19.42 -2.27 13.22
C SER A 196 18.73 -1.75 11.97
N TYR A 197 18.62 -0.44 11.83
CA TYR A 197 18.09 0.17 10.61
C TYR A 197 19.12 0.05 9.49
N GLN A 198 18.72 -0.63 8.41
CA GLN A 198 19.50 -0.80 7.19
C GLN A 198 18.93 0.19 6.17
N ILE A 199 19.64 1.29 5.92
CA ILE A 199 19.19 2.38 5.06
C ILE A 199 19.73 2.12 3.64
N ILE A 200 18.85 1.63 2.77
CA ILE A 200 19.17 1.26 1.41
C ILE A 200 19.04 2.48 0.50
N ASP A 201 20.09 2.77 -0.26
CA ASP A 201 20.09 3.90 -1.17
C ASP A 201 19.08 3.72 -2.32
N GLU A 202 18.45 4.83 -2.72
CA GLU A 202 17.55 4.90 -3.88
C GLU A 202 18.31 5.25 -5.18
N ASP A 203 19.61 5.48 -5.10
CA ASP A 203 20.43 5.83 -6.26
C ASP A 203 20.42 4.70 -7.30
N PRO A 204 20.31 5.01 -8.60
CA PRO A 204 20.32 4.02 -9.67
C PRO A 204 21.52 3.08 -9.67
N SER A 205 22.65 3.44 -9.07
CA SER A 205 23.84 2.59 -8.94
C SER A 205 23.61 1.36 -8.06
N MET A 206 22.53 1.33 -7.25
CA MET A 206 22.14 0.17 -6.46
C MET A 206 21.62 -0.99 -7.31
N GLY A 207 21.21 -0.75 -8.56
CA GLY A 207 20.78 -1.80 -9.48
C GLY A 207 19.64 -2.65 -8.90
N ALA A 208 19.83 -3.95 -8.86
CA ALA A 208 18.88 -4.89 -8.27
C ALA A 208 18.93 -4.93 -6.73
N ASN A 209 19.97 -4.39 -6.10
CA ASN A 209 20.16 -4.43 -4.65
C ASN A 209 19.50 -3.24 -3.96
N SER A 210 18.22 -2.99 -4.26
CA SER A 210 17.46 -1.83 -3.78
C SER A 210 16.02 -2.19 -3.41
N LEU A 211 15.45 -1.42 -2.48
CA LEU A 211 14.00 -1.41 -2.22
C LEU A 211 13.23 -0.60 -3.27
N THR A 212 13.93 0.18 -4.09
CA THR A 212 13.39 1.04 -5.14
C THR A 212 13.94 0.64 -6.52
N THR A 213 13.83 -0.64 -6.87
CA THR A 213 14.35 -1.22 -8.12
C THR A 213 13.83 -0.51 -9.38
N LEU A 214 12.70 0.19 -9.28
CA LEU A 214 12.19 1.06 -10.33
C LEU A 214 13.20 2.14 -10.73
N ASN A 215 13.89 2.76 -9.77
CA ASN A 215 14.81 3.89 -10.00
C ASN A 215 16.06 3.45 -10.81
N SER A 216 16.46 2.19 -10.65
CA SER A 216 17.61 1.62 -11.35
C SER A 216 17.27 1.02 -12.72
N CYS A 217 15.99 1.08 -13.14
CA CYS A 217 15.55 0.53 -14.42
C CYS A 217 15.60 1.61 -15.52
N ALA A 218 16.75 1.76 -16.20
CA ALA A 218 16.98 2.82 -17.19
C ALA A 218 16.01 2.80 -18.38
N THR A 219 15.41 1.65 -18.68
CA THR A 219 14.45 1.46 -19.79
C THR A 219 13.00 1.62 -19.34
N TYR A 220 12.76 1.81 -18.04
CA TYR A 220 11.40 1.91 -17.53
C TYR A 220 10.68 3.13 -18.08
N ASN A 221 9.54 2.88 -18.72
CA ASN A 221 8.71 3.94 -19.29
C ASN A 221 7.30 3.87 -18.70
N LYS A 222 6.99 4.76 -17.76
CA LYS A 222 5.65 4.85 -17.17
C LYS A 222 4.57 5.29 -18.18
N THR A 223 4.97 5.92 -19.29
CA THR A 223 4.04 6.36 -20.34
C THR A 223 3.92 5.37 -21.51
N ALA A 224 4.48 4.16 -21.38
CA ALA A 224 4.48 3.14 -22.45
C ALA A 224 3.08 2.78 -22.98
N LYS A 225 2.04 3.01 -22.21
CA LYS A 225 0.63 2.74 -22.55
C LYS A 225 -0.24 4.01 -22.54
N ALA A 226 0.38 5.18 -22.79
CA ALA A 226 -0.34 6.45 -22.84
C ALA A 226 -1.47 6.46 -23.89
N ASP A 227 -1.32 5.72 -24.97
CA ASP A 227 -2.34 5.53 -26.00
C ASP A 227 -3.62 4.83 -25.51
N VAL A 228 -3.55 4.14 -24.36
CA VAL A 228 -4.69 3.48 -23.71
C VAL A 228 -5.29 4.40 -22.66
N TYR A 229 -4.56 4.71 -21.59
CA TYR A 229 -5.12 5.42 -20.44
C TYR A 229 -5.50 6.87 -20.74
N SER A 230 -4.89 7.53 -21.73
CA SER A 230 -5.29 8.87 -22.15
C SER A 230 -6.67 8.95 -22.84
N LYS A 231 -7.25 7.81 -23.19
CA LYS A 231 -8.62 7.75 -23.74
C LYS A 231 -9.69 7.86 -22.66
N PHE A 232 -9.34 7.67 -21.39
CA PHE A 232 -10.29 7.85 -20.30
C PHE A 232 -10.77 9.30 -20.26
N THR A 233 -12.07 9.46 -20.12
CA THR A 233 -12.65 10.80 -20.10
C THR A 233 -12.32 11.54 -18.82
N THR A 234 -11.76 12.71 -18.95
CA THR A 234 -11.54 13.64 -17.83
C THR A 234 -12.59 14.77 -17.83
N LYS A 235 -13.74 14.53 -18.50
CA LYS A 235 -14.85 15.51 -18.58
C LYS A 235 -15.36 15.91 -17.19
N TYR A 236 -15.43 14.95 -16.24
CA TYR A 236 -15.84 15.21 -14.86
C TYR A 236 -15.08 16.37 -14.20
N LEU A 237 -13.77 16.53 -14.47
CA LEU A 237 -12.99 17.65 -13.97
C LEU A 237 -13.46 19.01 -14.52
N SER A 238 -13.90 19.04 -15.79
CA SER A 238 -14.48 20.24 -16.39
C SER A 238 -15.88 20.51 -15.84
N ASP A 239 -16.63 19.45 -15.54
CA ASP A 239 -17.97 19.58 -14.96
C ASP A 239 -17.89 20.13 -13.53
N ILE A 240 -16.92 19.66 -12.71
CA ILE A 240 -16.62 20.22 -11.38
C ILE A 240 -16.27 21.71 -11.51
N ALA A 241 -15.31 22.07 -12.36
CA ALA A 241 -14.89 23.45 -12.56
C ALA A 241 -16.08 24.35 -12.99
N ASN A 242 -16.91 23.88 -13.92
CA ASN A 242 -18.08 24.61 -14.41
C ASN A 242 -19.14 24.79 -13.31
N ARG A 243 -19.40 23.75 -12.51
CA ARG A 243 -20.34 23.82 -11.37
C ARG A 243 -19.89 24.87 -10.37
N LEU A 244 -18.65 24.79 -9.90
CA LEU A 244 -18.10 25.73 -8.92
C LEU A 244 -18.00 27.17 -9.46
N ASN A 245 -17.68 27.35 -10.74
CA ASN A 245 -17.66 28.67 -11.40
C ASN A 245 -19.07 29.25 -11.62
N THR A 246 -20.08 28.42 -11.78
CA THR A 246 -21.47 28.87 -11.92
C THR A 246 -21.98 29.40 -10.59
N GLU A 247 -21.66 28.74 -9.49
CA GLU A 247 -21.97 29.14 -8.14
C GLU A 247 -21.17 30.39 -7.71
N ASN A 248 -19.91 30.51 -8.20
CA ASN A 248 -18.94 31.52 -7.79
C ASN A 248 -18.47 32.34 -9.01
N LYS A 249 -19.33 33.25 -9.51
CA LYS A 249 -19.05 34.04 -10.72
C LYS A 249 -17.78 34.86 -10.62
N GLY A 250 -16.86 34.67 -11.56
CA GLY A 250 -15.57 35.34 -11.61
C GLY A 250 -14.42 34.60 -10.94
N LEU A 251 -14.67 33.45 -10.30
CA LEU A 251 -13.63 32.60 -9.72
C LEU A 251 -12.76 31.95 -10.80
N ASN A 252 -13.37 31.49 -11.91
CA ASN A 252 -12.72 30.98 -13.11
C ASN A 252 -11.75 29.81 -12.81
N LEU A 253 -12.19 28.83 -12.04
CA LEU A 253 -11.44 27.59 -11.82
C LEU A 253 -11.24 26.87 -13.17
N SER A 254 -10.00 26.45 -13.40
CA SER A 254 -9.64 25.59 -14.51
C SER A 254 -9.85 24.10 -14.17
N LYS A 255 -9.88 23.25 -15.19
CA LYS A 255 -9.91 21.80 -15.06
C LYS A 255 -8.75 21.25 -14.20
N SER A 256 -7.55 21.83 -14.32
CA SER A 256 -6.38 21.42 -13.54
C SER A 256 -6.54 21.79 -12.07
N GLU A 257 -7.10 22.98 -11.79
CA GLU A 257 -7.37 23.40 -10.41
C GLU A 257 -8.48 22.55 -9.78
N ALA A 258 -9.52 22.16 -10.53
CA ALA A 258 -10.52 21.21 -10.06
C ALA A 258 -9.90 19.85 -9.69
N ASN A 259 -8.94 19.36 -10.49
CA ASN A 259 -8.19 18.15 -10.13
C ASN A 259 -7.36 18.33 -8.84
N SER A 260 -6.81 19.51 -8.61
CA SER A 260 -6.03 19.79 -7.39
C SER A 260 -6.87 19.79 -6.12
N LEU A 261 -8.19 20.00 -6.19
CA LEU A 261 -9.09 19.96 -5.03
C LEU A 261 -9.15 18.53 -4.40
N PHE A 262 -8.99 17.47 -5.17
CA PHE A 262 -8.90 16.09 -4.63
C PHE A 262 -7.63 15.92 -3.76
N ALA A 263 -6.49 16.44 -4.24
CA ALA A 263 -5.27 16.45 -3.45
C ALA A 263 -5.41 17.34 -2.21
N TRP A 264 -6.14 18.47 -2.32
CA TRP A 264 -6.44 19.33 -1.18
C TRP A 264 -7.20 18.54 -0.11
N CYS A 265 -8.34 17.92 -0.46
CA CYS A 265 -9.10 17.06 0.46
C CYS A 265 -8.19 16.06 1.20
N ALA A 266 -7.42 15.26 0.46
CA ALA A 266 -6.60 14.19 1.05
C ALA A 266 -5.48 14.72 1.96
N TYR A 267 -4.73 15.73 1.53
CA TYR A 267 -3.60 16.23 2.32
C TYR A 267 -4.03 17.13 3.49
N GLU A 268 -5.17 17.80 3.39
CA GLU A 268 -5.73 18.53 4.53
C GLU A 268 -6.13 17.56 5.65
N ILE A 269 -6.70 16.41 5.34
CA ILE A 269 -6.95 15.34 6.31
C ILE A 269 -5.66 14.92 7.02
N ASN A 270 -4.56 14.71 6.29
CA ASN A 270 -3.28 14.31 6.89
C ASN A 270 -2.75 15.35 7.89
N VAL A 271 -3.03 16.65 7.67
CA VAL A 271 -2.47 17.76 8.46
C VAL A 271 -3.41 18.23 9.55
N LYS A 272 -4.72 18.23 9.29
CA LYS A 272 -5.76 18.75 10.22
C LYS A 272 -6.69 17.68 10.78
N GLY A 273 -6.67 16.45 10.23
CA GLY A 273 -7.57 15.37 10.64
C GLY A 273 -8.95 15.41 9.97
N TYR A 274 -9.28 16.51 9.31
CA TYR A 274 -10.52 16.68 8.55
C TYR A 274 -10.34 17.64 7.39
N SER A 275 -11.28 17.62 6.43
CA SER A 275 -11.28 18.57 5.32
C SER A 275 -12.69 18.81 4.79
N ASN A 276 -13.19 20.03 4.91
CA ASN A 276 -14.43 20.45 4.27
C ASN A 276 -14.32 20.48 2.74
N MET A 277 -13.10 20.50 2.19
CA MET A 277 -12.88 20.40 0.74
C MET A 277 -13.34 19.04 0.18
N CYS A 278 -13.42 18.03 1.01
CA CYS A 278 -13.92 16.72 0.61
C CYS A 278 -15.41 16.74 0.23
N ASP A 279 -16.19 17.58 0.90
CA ASP A 279 -17.63 17.72 0.68
C ASP A 279 -17.97 18.49 -0.63
N VAL A 280 -16.93 19.00 -1.30
CA VAL A 280 -17.10 19.67 -2.60
C VAL A 280 -17.50 18.69 -3.70
N PHE A 281 -17.17 17.41 -3.56
CA PHE A 281 -17.36 16.39 -4.60
C PHE A 281 -18.68 15.63 -4.44
N THR A 282 -19.27 15.24 -5.56
CA THR A 282 -20.33 14.25 -5.60
C THR A 282 -19.71 12.83 -5.58
N ASP A 283 -20.52 11.84 -5.19
CA ASP A 283 -20.11 10.42 -5.20
C ASP A 283 -19.63 9.98 -6.60
N GLU A 284 -20.31 10.46 -7.65
CA GLU A 284 -19.94 10.15 -9.03
C GLU A 284 -18.58 10.76 -9.40
N GLU A 285 -18.31 12.01 -9.01
CA GLU A 285 -17.02 12.68 -9.25
C GLU A 285 -15.87 11.95 -8.54
N LEU A 286 -16.09 11.47 -7.32
CA LEU A 286 -15.15 10.66 -6.56
C LEU A 286 -14.86 9.32 -7.26
N THR A 287 -15.89 8.62 -7.77
CA THR A 287 -15.70 7.35 -8.46
C THR A 287 -14.92 7.49 -9.77
N TYR A 288 -15.17 8.55 -10.54
CA TYR A 288 -14.39 8.84 -11.76
C TYR A 288 -12.93 9.18 -11.44
N TYR A 289 -12.69 9.94 -10.37
CA TYR A 289 -11.33 10.27 -9.94
C TYR A 289 -10.57 9.02 -9.51
N ALA A 290 -11.17 8.17 -8.68
CA ALA A 290 -10.57 6.92 -8.25
C ALA A 290 -10.22 6.01 -9.44
N TYR A 291 -11.17 5.80 -10.36
CA TYR A 291 -10.93 4.94 -11.53
C TYR A 291 -9.84 5.49 -12.46
N ASN A 292 -9.76 6.82 -12.62
CA ASN A 292 -8.69 7.44 -13.40
C ASN A 292 -7.31 7.17 -12.78
N ASP A 293 -7.21 7.21 -11.44
CA ASP A 293 -5.95 6.90 -10.74
C ASP A 293 -5.64 5.40 -10.77
N ASP A 294 -6.64 4.54 -10.60
CA ASP A 294 -6.51 3.08 -10.71
C ASP A 294 -5.95 2.69 -12.09
N MET A 295 -6.56 3.19 -13.14
CA MET A 295 -6.14 2.93 -14.51
C MET A 295 -4.74 3.49 -14.80
N THR A 296 -4.46 4.71 -14.34
CA THR A 296 -3.15 5.33 -14.49
C THR A 296 -2.08 4.52 -13.76
N SER A 297 -2.34 4.12 -12.52
CA SER A 297 -1.44 3.28 -11.72
C SER A 297 -1.21 1.91 -12.36
N TYR A 298 -2.28 1.27 -12.86
CA TYR A 298 -2.21 -0.01 -13.55
C TYR A 298 -1.24 0.02 -14.73
N TYR A 299 -1.30 1.07 -15.56
CA TYR A 299 -0.44 1.21 -16.73
C TYR A 299 0.92 1.85 -16.43
N TYR A 300 1.05 2.63 -15.36
CA TYR A 300 2.34 3.25 -14.98
C TYR A 300 3.24 2.27 -14.25
N HIS A 301 2.71 1.53 -13.27
CA HIS A 301 3.50 0.75 -12.32
C HIS A 301 2.96 -0.67 -12.11
N GLY A 302 1.70 -0.91 -12.44
CA GLY A 302 1.02 -2.18 -12.24
C GLY A 302 1.27 -3.20 -13.36
N PRO A 303 0.42 -4.24 -13.42
CA PRO A 303 0.54 -5.33 -14.42
C PRO A 303 0.42 -4.88 -15.86
N GLY A 304 -0.21 -3.71 -16.11
CA GLY A 304 -0.35 -3.13 -17.44
C GLY A 304 0.93 -2.50 -18.00
N ASN A 305 1.94 -2.22 -17.16
CA ASN A 305 3.23 -1.76 -17.64
C ASN A 305 4.08 -2.95 -18.12
N PRO A 306 4.72 -2.87 -19.30
CA PRO A 306 5.54 -3.95 -19.83
C PRO A 306 6.67 -4.43 -18.90
N LEU A 307 7.18 -3.57 -18.01
CA LEU A 307 8.24 -3.88 -17.06
C LEU A 307 7.76 -3.91 -15.59
N GLY A 308 6.47 -3.71 -15.30
CA GLY A 308 5.95 -3.66 -13.94
C GLY A 308 6.26 -4.93 -13.14
N ILE A 309 5.97 -6.09 -13.71
CA ILE A 309 6.27 -7.40 -13.10
C ILE A 309 7.79 -7.62 -12.99
N THR A 310 8.57 -7.26 -14.01
CA THR A 310 10.03 -7.43 -14.01
C THR A 310 10.70 -6.65 -12.90
N VAL A 311 10.30 -5.39 -12.72
CA VAL A 311 10.86 -4.51 -11.68
C VAL A 311 10.47 -4.99 -10.28
N GLY A 312 9.20 -5.28 -10.05
CA GLY A 312 8.74 -5.80 -8.75
C GLY A 312 9.24 -7.22 -8.46
N GLY A 313 9.54 -7.97 -9.52
CA GLY A 313 10.03 -9.35 -9.46
C GLY A 313 11.32 -9.52 -8.69
N VAL A 314 12.18 -8.50 -8.63
CA VAL A 314 13.43 -8.54 -7.83
C VAL A 314 13.13 -8.72 -6.34
N ASN A 315 12.28 -7.84 -5.79
CA ASN A 315 11.89 -7.91 -4.37
C ASN A 315 10.98 -9.11 -4.08
N PHE A 316 10.09 -9.47 -5.02
CA PHE A 316 9.25 -10.66 -4.89
C PHE A 316 10.10 -11.94 -4.87
N ASN A 317 11.07 -12.10 -5.77
CA ASN A 317 11.99 -13.24 -5.77
C ASN A 317 12.79 -13.34 -4.47
N ALA A 318 13.31 -12.22 -3.96
CA ALA A 318 13.99 -12.18 -2.67
C ALA A 318 13.07 -12.65 -1.52
N SER A 319 11.80 -12.21 -1.52
CA SER A 319 10.79 -12.69 -0.58
C SER A 319 10.60 -14.21 -0.64
N VAL A 320 10.50 -14.76 -1.85
CA VAL A 320 10.37 -16.22 -2.06
C VAL A 320 11.60 -16.97 -1.54
N GLU A 321 12.80 -16.47 -1.80
CA GLU A 321 14.04 -17.09 -1.30
C GLU A 321 14.13 -17.07 0.24
N LEU A 322 13.70 -15.98 0.90
CA LEU A 322 13.60 -15.93 2.36
C LEU A 322 12.62 -16.98 2.91
N LEU A 323 11.49 -17.22 2.23
CA LEU A 323 10.53 -18.27 2.60
C LEU A 323 11.11 -19.67 2.43
N LYS A 324 11.82 -19.92 1.34
CA LYS A 324 12.49 -21.21 1.09
C LYS A 324 13.53 -21.52 2.17
N GLN A 325 14.26 -20.49 2.61
CA GLN A 325 15.33 -20.58 3.61
C GLN A 325 14.84 -20.40 5.06
N HIS A 326 13.53 -20.43 5.32
CA HIS A 326 12.96 -20.12 6.64
C HIS A 326 13.51 -20.98 7.80
N LYS A 327 14.01 -22.18 7.53
CA LYS A 327 14.59 -23.08 8.54
C LYS A 327 16.06 -22.73 8.85
N GLU A 328 16.80 -22.33 7.83
CA GLU A 328 18.23 -22.02 7.90
C GLU A 328 18.51 -20.62 8.46
N LEU A 329 17.64 -19.66 8.13
CA LEU A 329 17.79 -18.28 8.58
C LEU A 329 17.42 -18.13 10.05
N ASP A 330 18.28 -17.49 10.84
CA ASP A 330 18.02 -17.19 12.26
C ASP A 330 16.95 -16.09 12.38
N ASN A 331 16.99 -15.07 11.51
CA ASN A 331 15.96 -14.03 11.49
C ASN A 331 14.64 -14.56 10.90
N LYS A 332 13.53 -14.32 11.59
CA LYS A 332 12.19 -14.74 11.18
C LYS A 332 11.27 -13.56 10.86
N VAL A 333 11.78 -12.34 11.02
CA VAL A 333 11.03 -11.10 10.85
C VAL A 333 11.78 -10.20 9.86
N TRP A 334 11.18 -9.96 8.69
CA TRP A 334 11.79 -9.22 7.59
C TRP A 334 10.91 -8.01 7.25
N LEU A 335 11.29 -6.83 7.74
CA LEU A 335 10.51 -5.61 7.66
C LEU A 335 11.16 -4.64 6.68
N SER A 336 10.42 -4.25 5.65
CA SER A 336 10.92 -3.39 4.57
C SER A 336 9.97 -2.23 4.31
N PHE A 337 10.48 -1.01 4.33
CA PHE A 337 9.73 0.22 4.11
C PHE A 337 10.21 0.90 2.82
N THR A 338 9.26 1.32 1.98
CA THR A 338 9.52 1.90 0.66
C THR A 338 8.39 2.85 0.22
N HIS A 339 8.25 3.10 -1.07
CA HIS A 339 7.23 3.96 -1.68
C HIS A 339 6.08 3.17 -2.30
N ASP A 340 4.95 3.86 -2.54
CA ASP A 340 3.76 3.28 -3.20
C ASP A 340 4.08 2.63 -4.55
N THR A 341 4.87 3.30 -5.40
CA THR A 341 5.21 2.81 -6.73
C THR A 341 5.94 1.47 -6.69
N ASN A 342 6.84 1.30 -5.71
CA ASN A 342 7.58 0.05 -5.54
C ASN A 342 6.69 -1.05 -4.94
N VAL A 343 5.81 -0.73 -4.00
CA VAL A 343 4.82 -1.69 -3.48
C VAL A 343 3.87 -2.13 -4.59
N VAL A 344 3.41 -1.20 -5.46
CA VAL A 344 2.59 -1.56 -6.65
C VAL A 344 3.34 -2.51 -7.58
N ASN A 345 4.63 -2.27 -7.88
CA ASN A 345 5.43 -3.18 -8.70
C ASN A 345 5.55 -4.57 -8.05
N ILE A 346 5.78 -4.64 -6.72
CA ILE A 346 5.85 -5.90 -5.98
C ILE A 346 4.51 -6.64 -6.04
N LEU A 347 3.40 -5.95 -5.81
CA LEU A 347 2.05 -6.53 -5.92
C LEU A 347 1.74 -7.02 -7.34
N ALA A 348 2.20 -6.29 -8.38
CA ALA A 348 2.10 -6.75 -9.76
C ALA A 348 2.88 -8.05 -10.01
N ALA A 349 4.08 -8.18 -9.44
CA ALA A 349 4.87 -9.41 -9.52
C ALA A 349 4.21 -10.56 -8.77
N ILE A 350 3.69 -10.32 -7.55
CA ILE A 350 2.91 -11.31 -6.78
C ILE A 350 1.65 -11.72 -7.54
N GLY A 351 0.94 -10.79 -8.19
CA GLY A 351 -0.22 -11.07 -9.02
C GLY A 351 -1.55 -11.19 -8.29
N ILE A 352 -1.64 -10.77 -7.01
CA ILE A 352 -2.88 -10.89 -6.20
C ILE A 352 -3.97 -9.88 -6.58
N PHE A 353 -3.62 -8.79 -7.27
CA PHE A 353 -4.55 -7.77 -7.78
C PHE A 353 -4.48 -7.64 -9.31
N ASP A 354 -3.94 -8.65 -9.98
CA ASP A 354 -3.87 -8.68 -11.43
C ASP A 354 -5.22 -9.15 -12.01
N PRO A 355 -5.99 -8.29 -12.73
CA PRO A 355 -7.28 -8.69 -13.28
C PRO A 355 -7.17 -9.74 -14.40
N GLY A 356 -5.94 -10.08 -14.86
CA GLY A 356 -5.71 -11.03 -15.93
C GLY A 356 -6.09 -10.50 -17.32
N HIS A 357 -6.52 -9.26 -17.42
CA HIS A 357 -6.86 -8.57 -18.67
C HIS A 357 -6.55 -7.06 -18.54
N PRO A 358 -6.28 -6.36 -19.66
CA PRO A 358 -6.06 -4.92 -19.62
C PRO A 358 -7.25 -4.15 -19.03
N MET A 359 -6.98 -3.17 -18.17
CA MET A 359 -8.03 -2.26 -17.71
C MET A 359 -8.52 -1.41 -18.89
N PRO A 360 -9.85 -1.35 -19.13
CA PRO A 360 -10.40 -0.56 -20.22
C PRO A 360 -10.36 0.93 -19.94
N ALA A 361 -10.34 1.73 -21.01
CA ALA A 361 -10.46 3.19 -20.89
C ALA A 361 -11.90 3.66 -20.61
N GLU A 362 -12.87 2.78 -20.72
CA GLU A 362 -14.25 3.00 -20.28
C GLU A 362 -14.35 2.82 -18.78
N TYR A 363 -15.15 3.68 -18.12
CA TYR A 363 -15.38 3.55 -16.69
C TYR A 363 -16.00 2.19 -16.33
N ILE A 364 -15.41 1.55 -15.32
CA ILE A 364 -15.98 0.37 -14.65
C ILE A 364 -16.30 0.74 -13.20
N ALA A 365 -17.47 0.33 -12.74
CA ALA A 365 -17.86 0.59 -11.36
C ALA A 365 -16.87 -0.08 -10.37
N ILE A 366 -16.63 0.58 -9.26
CA ILE A 366 -15.64 0.20 -8.25
C ILE A 366 -15.78 -1.27 -7.77
N LYS A 367 -17.00 -1.81 -7.76
CA LYS A 367 -17.28 -3.21 -7.38
C LYS A 367 -16.97 -4.23 -8.48
N ASP A 368 -16.75 -3.80 -9.72
CA ASP A 368 -16.65 -4.66 -10.89
C ASP A 368 -15.20 -4.84 -11.38
N HIS A 369 -14.22 -4.30 -10.65
CA HIS A 369 -12.80 -4.55 -10.88
C HIS A 369 -12.07 -4.72 -9.55
N ILE A 370 -10.86 -5.28 -9.60
CA ILE A 370 -10.09 -5.67 -8.40
C ILE A 370 -8.83 -4.80 -8.19
N TYR A 371 -8.47 -4.00 -9.17
CA TYR A 371 -7.28 -3.15 -9.11
C TYR A 371 -7.66 -1.76 -8.62
N HIS A 372 -7.49 -1.51 -7.33
CA HIS A 372 -7.77 -0.21 -6.70
C HIS A 372 -6.52 0.31 -6.01
N LYS A 373 -5.90 1.35 -6.57
CA LYS A 373 -4.66 1.90 -6.03
C LYS A 373 -4.82 2.38 -4.60
N SER A 374 -5.89 3.12 -4.30
CA SER A 374 -6.16 3.59 -2.94
C SER A 374 -6.35 2.47 -1.92
N TRP A 375 -6.87 1.30 -2.33
CA TRP A 375 -7.07 0.15 -1.44
C TRP A 375 -5.80 -0.67 -1.25
N MET A 376 -4.96 -0.74 -2.30
CA MET A 376 -3.71 -1.49 -2.30
C MET A 376 -2.59 -0.74 -1.59
N VAL A 377 -2.46 0.55 -1.88
CA VAL A 377 -1.33 1.37 -1.45
C VAL A 377 -1.75 2.75 -0.93
N PRO A 378 -2.71 2.86 0.04
CA PRO A 378 -2.91 4.11 0.75
C PRO A 378 -1.61 4.52 1.45
N GLN A 379 -1.50 5.72 2.00
CA GLN A 379 -0.36 6.06 2.86
C GLN A 379 -0.34 5.10 4.06
N GLY A 380 0.84 4.67 4.52
CA GLY A 380 0.95 3.63 5.55
C GLY A 380 0.55 2.22 5.11
N ALA A 381 0.39 1.95 3.81
CA ALA A 381 0.02 0.63 3.31
C ALA A 381 0.95 -0.49 3.78
N ARG A 382 0.38 -1.66 4.02
CA ARG A 382 1.01 -2.83 4.66
C ARG A 382 0.73 -4.09 3.85
N VAL A 383 1.79 -4.72 3.35
CA VAL A 383 1.72 -6.02 2.65
C VAL A 383 2.50 -7.04 3.45
N TYR A 384 1.79 -7.85 4.21
CA TYR A 384 2.38 -8.93 4.97
C TYR A 384 2.40 -10.23 4.18
N THR A 385 3.52 -10.95 4.25
CA THR A 385 3.62 -12.36 3.88
C THR A 385 3.77 -13.17 5.16
N GLN A 386 2.80 -14.02 5.46
CA GLN A 386 2.82 -14.92 6.61
C GLN A 386 3.22 -16.31 6.15
N LEU A 387 4.24 -16.90 6.79
CA LEU A 387 4.60 -18.30 6.66
C LEU A 387 4.26 -19.03 7.94
N TYR A 388 3.44 -20.05 7.89
CA TYR A 388 3.07 -20.84 9.06
C TYR A 388 2.99 -22.33 8.76
N GLN A 389 3.18 -23.13 9.80
CA GLN A 389 3.09 -24.58 9.74
C GLN A 389 1.78 -25.03 10.38
N CYS A 390 1.00 -25.83 9.65
CA CYS A 390 -0.18 -26.52 10.14
C CYS A 390 0.04 -28.02 10.01
N SER A 391 0.09 -28.73 11.14
CA SER A 391 0.50 -30.14 11.17
C SER A 391 1.90 -30.32 10.52
N ASN A 392 1.99 -31.06 9.44
CA ASN A 392 3.26 -31.36 8.75
C ASN A 392 3.48 -30.52 7.47
N GLN A 393 2.58 -29.58 7.17
CA GLN A 393 2.65 -28.77 5.96
C GLN A 393 2.88 -27.29 6.29
N THR A 394 3.66 -26.63 5.45
CA THR A 394 3.98 -25.21 5.54
C THR A 394 3.18 -24.44 4.51
N TYR A 395 2.62 -23.30 4.90
CA TYR A 395 1.72 -22.50 4.09
C TYR A 395 2.13 -21.03 4.07
N VAL A 396 1.84 -20.37 2.95
CA VAL A 396 2.08 -18.94 2.70
C VAL A 396 0.77 -18.25 2.40
N ARG A 397 0.56 -17.05 2.96
CA ARG A 397 -0.55 -16.17 2.57
C ARG A 397 -0.18 -14.71 2.64
N TYR A 398 -0.95 -13.89 1.96
CA TYR A 398 -0.84 -12.44 2.01
C TYR A 398 -1.94 -11.81 2.86
N VAL A 399 -1.54 -10.80 3.65
CA VAL A 399 -2.46 -9.90 4.33
C VAL A 399 -2.12 -8.49 3.87
N VAL A 400 -3.06 -7.81 3.20
CA VAL A 400 -2.88 -6.47 2.67
C VAL A 400 -3.85 -5.53 3.36
N ASN A 401 -3.34 -4.51 4.02
CA ASN A 401 -4.15 -3.52 4.74
C ASN A 401 -5.25 -4.21 5.57
N ASP A 402 -4.85 -5.13 6.45
CA ASP A 402 -5.68 -5.92 7.38
C ASP A 402 -6.57 -7.00 6.76
N ALA A 403 -6.62 -7.17 5.45
CA ALA A 403 -7.40 -8.22 4.80
C ALA A 403 -6.52 -9.35 4.26
N VAL A 404 -6.97 -10.59 4.43
CA VAL A 404 -6.35 -11.75 3.77
C VAL A 404 -6.72 -11.72 2.30
N ILE A 405 -5.71 -11.65 1.42
CA ILE A 405 -5.88 -11.65 -0.03
C ILE A 405 -5.41 -13.00 -0.59
N PRO A 406 -6.32 -13.82 -1.13
CA PRO A 406 -5.96 -15.14 -1.63
C PRO A 406 -5.19 -15.06 -2.94
N ILE A 407 -4.28 -16.01 -3.16
CA ILE A 407 -3.70 -16.30 -4.46
C ILE A 407 -4.65 -17.28 -5.15
N GLU A 408 -5.45 -16.86 -6.11
CA GLU A 408 -6.54 -17.66 -6.71
C GLU A 408 -6.11 -19.08 -7.12
N LYS A 409 -4.91 -19.22 -7.66
CA LYS A 409 -4.42 -20.49 -8.20
C LYS A 409 -3.99 -21.50 -7.15
N CYS A 410 -3.78 -21.10 -5.88
CA CYS A 410 -3.26 -22.03 -4.88
C CYS A 410 -3.81 -21.86 -3.46
N SER A 411 -4.72 -20.95 -3.20
CA SER A 411 -5.27 -20.63 -1.86
C SER A 411 -6.28 -21.67 -1.37
N SER A 412 -5.90 -22.94 -1.34
CA SER A 412 -6.73 -24.04 -0.86
C SER A 412 -6.39 -24.50 0.57
N GLY A 413 -5.37 -23.91 1.18
CA GLY A 413 -4.93 -24.25 2.53
C GLY A 413 -5.69 -23.47 3.63
N PRO A 414 -5.40 -23.76 4.92
CA PRO A 414 -6.01 -23.09 6.05
C PRO A 414 -5.88 -21.56 5.94
N GLY A 415 -6.98 -20.84 6.21
CA GLY A 415 -6.99 -19.37 6.16
C GLY A 415 -6.75 -18.79 4.77
N LEU A 416 -7.17 -19.46 3.70
CA LEU A 416 -6.94 -19.08 2.30
C LEU A 416 -5.45 -18.98 1.95
N SER A 417 -4.63 -19.88 2.47
CA SER A 417 -3.21 -19.96 2.20
C SER A 417 -2.87 -20.93 1.07
N CYS A 418 -1.67 -20.78 0.56
CA CYS A 418 -1.06 -21.66 -0.43
C CYS A 418 -0.01 -22.53 0.24
N GLU A 419 0.02 -23.83 -0.04
CA GLU A 419 1.12 -24.71 0.38
C GLU A 419 2.45 -24.18 -0.17
N LEU A 420 3.50 -24.12 0.66
CA LEU A 420 4.78 -23.47 0.29
C LEU A 420 5.36 -23.99 -1.02
N SER A 421 5.31 -25.31 -1.27
CA SER A 421 5.81 -25.88 -2.53
C SER A 421 5.06 -25.36 -3.74
N LYS A 422 3.72 -25.32 -3.66
CA LYS A 422 2.87 -24.79 -4.74
C LYS A 422 3.02 -23.27 -4.90
N PHE A 423 3.30 -22.58 -3.79
CA PHE A 423 3.59 -21.15 -3.83
C PHE A 423 4.91 -20.87 -4.57
N VAL A 424 5.95 -21.69 -4.34
CA VAL A 424 7.22 -21.59 -5.07
C VAL A 424 7.00 -21.81 -6.56
N ASP A 425 6.29 -22.90 -6.95
CA ASP A 425 5.96 -23.16 -8.35
C ASP A 425 5.16 -22.02 -8.99
N TYR A 426 4.21 -21.44 -8.24
CA TYR A 426 3.46 -20.26 -8.67
C TYR A 426 4.37 -19.05 -8.91
N ALA A 427 5.28 -18.77 -7.96
CA ALA A 427 6.20 -17.62 -8.05
C ALA A 427 7.16 -17.78 -9.23
N GLU A 428 7.71 -18.98 -9.44
CA GLU A 428 8.55 -19.31 -10.59
C GLU A 428 7.79 -19.10 -11.91
N SER A 429 6.52 -19.51 -11.97
CA SER A 429 5.66 -19.28 -13.13
C SER A 429 5.39 -17.79 -13.38
N ARG A 430 5.18 -17.00 -12.31
CA ARG A 430 4.97 -15.52 -12.42
C ARG A 430 6.21 -14.79 -12.91
N LEU A 431 7.39 -15.24 -12.49
CA LEU A 431 8.67 -14.62 -12.84
C LEU A 431 9.30 -15.21 -14.11
N ASN A 432 8.69 -16.25 -14.70
CA ASN A 432 9.20 -16.86 -15.91
C ASN A 432 9.24 -15.83 -17.06
N GLY A 433 10.42 -15.71 -17.68
CA GLY A 433 10.68 -14.74 -18.75
C GLY A 433 10.99 -13.32 -18.28
N THR A 434 11.04 -13.06 -16.95
CA THR A 434 11.54 -11.79 -16.43
C THR A 434 13.07 -11.85 -16.31
N ASP A 435 13.76 -10.85 -16.86
CA ASP A 435 15.17 -10.62 -16.68
C ASP A 435 15.38 -9.14 -16.39
N TYR A 436 15.48 -8.81 -15.11
CA TYR A 436 15.61 -7.43 -14.67
C TYR A 436 16.88 -6.76 -15.22
N VAL A 437 18.01 -7.46 -15.17
CA VAL A 437 19.31 -6.89 -15.58
C VAL A 437 19.30 -6.53 -17.07
N SER A 438 18.90 -7.45 -17.92
CA SER A 438 18.84 -7.21 -19.37
C SER A 438 17.72 -6.25 -19.75
N SER A 439 16.52 -6.44 -19.20
CA SER A 439 15.34 -5.62 -19.54
C SER A 439 15.50 -4.17 -19.09
N CYS A 440 16.06 -3.94 -17.90
CA CYS A 440 16.31 -2.61 -17.33
C CYS A 440 17.64 -1.99 -17.73
N LYS A 441 18.53 -2.73 -18.43
CA LYS A 441 19.89 -2.31 -18.77
C LYS A 441 20.70 -1.86 -17.54
N THR A 442 20.49 -2.49 -16.39
CA THR A 442 21.12 -2.08 -15.13
C THR A 442 22.63 -2.24 -15.16
N ASN A 443 23.18 -3.18 -15.95
CA ASN A 443 24.60 -3.40 -16.13
C ASN A 443 25.35 -2.20 -16.75
N THR A 444 24.65 -1.20 -17.25
CA THR A 444 25.26 0.06 -17.72
C THR A 444 25.48 1.07 -16.60
N THR A 445 24.79 0.93 -15.48
CA THR A 445 24.79 1.87 -14.35
C THR A 445 25.22 1.26 -13.03
N SER A 446 25.16 -0.09 -12.92
CA SER A 446 25.42 -0.81 -11.67
C SER A 446 26.01 -2.18 -11.91
N ASN A 447 26.85 -2.63 -10.98
CA ASN A 447 27.32 -4.03 -10.90
C ASN A 447 26.42 -4.91 -10.00
N GLN A 448 25.39 -4.34 -9.41
CA GLN A 448 24.47 -5.04 -8.51
C GLN A 448 23.36 -5.74 -9.34
N THR A 449 23.57 -7.00 -9.63
CA THR A 449 22.67 -7.80 -10.49
C THR A 449 21.62 -8.60 -9.73
N SER A 450 21.71 -8.62 -8.39
CA SER A 450 20.79 -9.33 -7.49
C SER A 450 20.60 -8.55 -6.19
N LEU A 451 19.49 -8.79 -5.52
CA LEU A 451 19.22 -8.26 -4.19
C LEU A 451 19.97 -9.12 -3.16
N THR A 452 20.85 -8.49 -2.36
CA THR A 452 21.69 -9.19 -1.37
C THR A 452 21.55 -8.65 0.05
N PHE A 453 21.02 -7.45 0.26
CA PHE A 453 21.00 -6.80 1.57
C PHE A 453 20.30 -7.61 2.67
N TYR A 454 19.34 -8.48 2.37
CA TYR A 454 18.73 -9.36 3.36
C TYR A 454 19.71 -10.41 3.92
N TRP A 455 20.75 -10.76 3.18
CA TRP A 455 21.72 -11.81 3.57
C TRP A 455 23.06 -11.26 4.03
N ASP A 456 23.45 -10.06 3.59
CA ASP A 456 24.77 -9.49 3.86
C ASP A 456 24.77 -8.23 4.76
N TYR A 457 23.59 -7.82 5.29
CA TYR A 457 23.45 -6.62 6.12
C TYR A 457 24.32 -6.64 7.38
N GLN A 458 24.63 -7.81 7.94
CA GLN A 458 25.49 -7.93 9.11
C GLN A 458 26.96 -7.63 8.79
N GLN A 459 27.37 -7.88 7.55
CA GLN A 459 28.74 -7.65 7.08
C GLN A 459 28.91 -6.26 6.46
N LYS A 460 27.90 -5.78 5.71
CA LYS A 460 28.01 -4.53 4.93
C LYS A 460 27.45 -3.33 5.64
N HIS A 461 26.52 -3.47 6.51
CA HIS A 461 25.76 -2.40 7.16
C HIS A 461 25.40 -1.25 6.21
N TYR A 462 24.14 -1.21 5.79
CA TYR A 462 23.64 -0.21 4.85
C TYR A 462 23.25 1.07 5.61
N ASP A 463 23.89 2.18 5.29
CA ASP A 463 23.73 3.47 6.00
C ASP A 463 23.80 4.64 5.00
N ALA A 464 22.93 4.61 4.01
CA ALA A 464 22.84 5.68 3.02
C ALA A 464 22.34 6.98 3.68
N PRO A 465 22.86 8.17 3.26
CA PRO A 465 22.39 9.44 3.80
C PRO A 465 20.92 9.68 3.47
N LEU A 466 20.17 10.18 4.45
CA LEU A 466 18.76 10.49 4.26
C LEU A 466 18.57 11.72 3.37
N GLY A 467 17.58 11.69 2.48
CA GLY A 467 17.22 12.77 1.59
C GLY A 467 15.70 13.02 1.53
N LEU A 468 15.31 14.19 1.07
CA LEU A 468 13.94 14.55 0.69
C LEU A 468 13.79 14.27 -0.82
N PHE A 469 13.19 13.13 -1.20
CA PHE A 469 13.03 12.70 -2.59
C PHE A 469 11.55 12.52 -2.94
#